data_d25b636e32f76e2d63d56fd18385d2b3
#
_entry.id   d25b636e32f76e2d63d56fd18385d2b3
#
_cell.length_a   1.000
_cell.length_b   1.000
_cell.length_c   1.000
_cell.angle_alpha   90.00
_cell.angle_beta   90.00
_cell.angle_gamma   90.00
#
_symmetry.space_group_name_H-M   'P 1'
#
loop_
_entity.id
_entity.type
_entity.pdbx_description
1 polymer ?
#
loop_
_entity_poly.entity_id
_entity_poly.type
_entity_poly.pdbx_seq_one_letter_code
_entity_poly.pdbx_strand_id
1 'polypeptide(L)'
;HVLGPGEVDVITPEGYKTLITPGKDMKICTFLWTYYGYPNSVYEGVTVETMRTRNGEIMAEHDIQSGNLPDVDFICGVPDSGVPHAIGYANRSGIPFARPFIKYTPTWPRSFMPQSQSMRNKVAKMKLIPVHELIEGKKLLFVDDSIVRGTQLRETVEFLYANGAKEVHMRSACPPIMYGCKYLNFSRSTSELDLIARRIIHEFEGEDGVKYINEYSDTNTERG
;
A
#
# COMPACT_ATOMS: atom_id res chain seq x y z
N HIS A 1 9.48 -26.97 -6.07
CA HIS A 1 8.24 -27.04 -6.84
C HIS A 1 7.37 -25.83 -6.55
N VAL A 2 6.81 -25.21 -7.57
CA VAL A 2 5.83 -24.13 -7.47
C VAL A 2 4.49 -24.68 -7.94
N LEU A 3 3.46 -24.56 -7.10
CA LEU A 3 2.13 -25.04 -7.43
C LEU A 3 1.50 -24.22 -8.57
N GLY A 4 0.92 -24.91 -9.52
CA GLY A 4 0.13 -24.30 -10.58
C GLY A 4 -1.33 -24.02 -10.18
N PRO A 5 -2.15 -23.46 -11.07
CA PRO A 5 -3.53 -23.09 -10.77
C PRO A 5 -4.38 -24.27 -10.32
N GLY A 6 -4.83 -24.26 -9.06
CA GLY A 6 -5.67 -25.32 -8.50
C GLY A 6 -4.97 -26.65 -8.26
N GLU A 7 -3.65 -26.71 -8.37
CA GLU A 7 -2.85 -27.90 -8.09
C GLU A 7 -2.90 -28.24 -6.59
N VAL A 8 -2.97 -29.53 -6.31
CA VAL A 8 -2.94 -30.06 -4.94
C VAL A 8 -1.89 -31.14 -4.85
N ASP A 9 -0.90 -30.94 -3.97
CA ASP A 9 0.18 -31.86 -3.70
C ASP A 9 0.15 -32.37 -2.26
N VAL A 10 0.55 -33.62 -2.06
CA VAL A 10 0.91 -34.18 -0.75
C VAL A 10 2.42 -34.21 -0.64
N ILE A 11 2.95 -33.62 0.43
CA ILE A 11 4.38 -33.58 0.72
C ILE A 11 4.67 -34.60 1.81
N THR A 12 5.66 -35.46 1.59
CA THR A 12 6.18 -36.44 2.53
C THR A 12 7.70 -36.32 2.64
N PRO A 13 8.36 -36.98 3.61
CA PRO A 13 9.82 -37.01 3.69
C PRO A 13 10.49 -37.56 2.41
N GLU A 14 9.79 -38.42 1.68
CA GLU A 14 10.30 -39.05 0.44
C GLU A 14 10.12 -38.15 -0.80
N GLY A 15 9.37 -37.04 -0.69
CA GLY A 15 9.10 -36.14 -1.78
C GLY A 15 7.66 -35.64 -1.84
N TYR A 16 7.18 -35.25 -3.01
CA TYR A 16 5.80 -34.84 -3.20
C TYR A 16 5.08 -35.70 -4.25
N LYS A 17 3.77 -35.79 -4.10
CA LYS A 17 2.88 -36.50 -5.05
C LYS A 17 1.71 -35.56 -5.37
N THR A 18 1.54 -35.24 -6.65
CA THR A 18 0.42 -34.47 -7.15
C THR A 18 -0.87 -35.29 -7.10
N LEU A 19 -1.88 -34.81 -6.40
CA LEU A 19 -3.22 -35.36 -6.33
C LEU A 19 -4.15 -34.76 -7.37
N ILE A 20 -4.03 -33.46 -7.60
CA ILE A 20 -4.79 -32.72 -8.60
C ILE A 20 -3.79 -31.98 -9.47
N THR A 21 -3.78 -32.25 -10.76
CA THR A 21 -2.92 -31.56 -11.71
C THR A 21 -3.34 -30.11 -11.92
N PRO A 22 -2.38 -29.19 -12.20
CA PRO A 22 -2.69 -27.77 -12.36
C PRO A 22 -3.57 -27.53 -13.59
N GLY A 23 -4.43 -26.53 -13.48
CA GLY A 23 -5.19 -25.97 -14.60
C GLY A 23 -4.29 -25.19 -15.56
N LYS A 24 -4.85 -24.81 -16.71
CA LYS A 24 -4.11 -24.08 -17.76
C LYS A 24 -4.14 -22.55 -17.58
N ASP A 25 -5.14 -22.03 -16.88
CA ASP A 25 -5.39 -20.60 -16.79
C ASP A 25 -4.86 -20.02 -15.48
N MET A 26 -3.68 -19.37 -15.54
CA MET A 26 -3.12 -18.64 -14.42
C MET A 26 -3.79 -17.27 -14.32
N LYS A 27 -4.35 -16.96 -13.12
CA LYS A 27 -4.82 -15.63 -12.75
C LYS A 27 -4.00 -15.14 -11.59
N ILE A 28 -3.25 -14.07 -11.80
CA ILE A 28 -2.37 -13.50 -10.78
C ILE A 28 -2.78 -12.06 -10.48
N CYS A 29 -2.77 -11.68 -9.21
CA CYS A 29 -3.09 -10.33 -8.77
C CYS A 29 -1.81 -9.53 -8.56
N THR A 30 -1.68 -8.36 -9.19
CA THR A 30 -0.53 -7.47 -9.04
C THR A 30 -0.32 -6.99 -7.61
N PHE A 31 -1.36 -7.02 -6.78
CA PHE A 31 -1.29 -6.70 -5.36
C PHE A 31 -0.36 -7.63 -4.57
N LEU A 32 -0.07 -8.80 -5.12
CA LEU A 32 0.94 -9.72 -4.61
C LEU A 32 2.31 -9.06 -4.53
N TRP A 33 2.70 -8.29 -5.53
CA TRP A 33 3.96 -7.51 -5.52
C TRP A 33 3.83 -6.19 -4.79
N THR A 34 2.75 -5.46 -5.02
CA THR A 34 2.59 -4.10 -4.49
C THR A 34 2.59 -4.07 -2.97
N TYR A 35 1.89 -5.02 -2.33
CA TYR A 35 1.72 -5.02 -0.89
C TYR A 35 2.03 -6.36 -0.21
N TYR A 36 1.40 -7.47 -0.67
CA TYR A 36 1.29 -8.70 0.11
C TYR A 36 2.58 -9.51 0.16
N GLY A 37 3.34 -9.58 -0.94
CA GLY A 37 4.54 -10.39 -1.07
C GLY A 37 5.64 -9.95 -0.12
N TYR A 38 6.39 -10.93 0.40
CA TYR A 38 7.59 -10.64 1.17
C TYR A 38 8.67 -10.03 0.24
N PRO A 39 9.45 -9.02 0.68
CA PRO A 39 10.33 -8.25 -0.22
C PRO A 39 11.29 -9.06 -1.08
N ASN A 40 11.89 -10.14 -0.53
CA ASN A 40 12.82 -10.99 -1.28
C ASN A 40 12.15 -12.12 -2.07
N SER A 41 10.82 -12.23 -2.01
CA SER A 41 10.09 -13.26 -2.77
C SER A 41 10.11 -12.95 -4.26
N VAL A 42 10.11 -14.02 -5.05
CA VAL A 42 10.06 -13.96 -6.52
C VAL A 42 8.79 -14.67 -6.99
N TYR A 43 7.95 -13.97 -7.72
CA TYR A 43 6.76 -14.52 -8.37
C TYR A 43 6.87 -14.25 -9.85
N GLU A 44 6.65 -15.29 -10.68
CA GLU A 44 6.77 -15.22 -12.14
C GLU A 44 8.07 -14.56 -12.63
N GLY A 45 9.19 -14.85 -11.93
CA GLY A 45 10.50 -14.30 -12.26
C GLY A 45 10.74 -12.85 -11.83
N VAL A 46 9.78 -12.21 -11.15
CA VAL A 46 9.89 -10.81 -10.71
C VAL A 46 9.99 -10.74 -9.18
N THR A 47 11.09 -10.14 -8.70
CA THR A 47 11.31 -9.91 -7.26
C THR A 47 10.39 -8.78 -6.78
N VAL A 48 9.76 -8.99 -5.63
CA VAL A 48 8.82 -8.03 -5.01
C VAL A 48 9.49 -6.66 -4.79
N GLU A 49 10.65 -6.63 -4.16
CA GLU A 49 11.37 -5.37 -3.86
C GLU A 49 11.74 -4.59 -5.13
N THR A 50 12.24 -5.29 -6.14
CA THR A 50 12.61 -4.67 -7.44
C THR A 50 11.37 -4.09 -8.13
N MET A 51 10.24 -4.80 -8.11
CA MET A 51 9.00 -4.30 -8.69
C MET A 51 8.52 -3.03 -7.97
N ARG A 52 8.55 -3.02 -6.64
CA ARG A 52 8.14 -1.83 -5.85
C ARG A 52 9.01 -0.62 -6.16
N THR A 53 10.34 -0.81 -6.21
CA THR A 53 11.27 0.27 -6.58
C THR A 53 10.98 0.78 -7.99
N ARG A 54 10.81 -0.12 -8.96
CA ARG A 54 10.50 0.26 -10.33
C ARG A 54 9.16 0.98 -10.45
N ASN A 55 8.15 0.56 -9.70
CA ASN A 55 6.86 1.24 -9.65
C ASN A 55 7.02 2.70 -9.14
N GLY A 56 7.80 2.90 -8.08
CA GLY A 56 8.12 4.25 -7.59
C GLY A 56 8.82 5.13 -8.62
N GLU A 57 9.75 4.59 -9.40
CA GLU A 57 10.39 5.30 -10.51
C GLU A 57 9.38 5.75 -11.57
N ILE A 58 8.45 4.86 -11.94
CA ILE A 58 7.38 5.14 -12.93
C ILE A 58 6.45 6.24 -12.42
N MET A 59 6.08 6.20 -11.13
CA MET A 59 5.25 7.24 -10.52
C MET A 59 5.92 8.61 -10.56
N ALA A 60 7.21 8.69 -10.23
CA ALA A 60 7.96 9.94 -10.31
C ALA A 60 8.10 10.42 -11.76
N GLU A 61 8.35 9.51 -12.70
CA GLU A 61 8.40 9.83 -14.15
C GLU A 61 7.09 10.46 -14.60
N HIS A 62 5.95 9.89 -14.22
CA HIS A 62 4.64 10.41 -14.55
C HIS A 62 4.42 11.82 -13.97
N ASP A 63 4.77 12.03 -12.68
CA ASP A 63 4.64 13.34 -12.04
C ASP A 63 5.54 14.41 -12.70
N ILE A 64 6.76 14.03 -13.12
CA ILE A 64 7.66 14.93 -13.87
C ILE A 64 7.06 15.31 -15.23
N GLN A 65 6.60 14.33 -16.00
CA GLN A 65 6.07 14.54 -17.35
C GLN A 65 4.77 15.34 -17.35
N SER A 66 3.92 15.15 -16.35
CA SER A 66 2.64 15.87 -16.20
C SER A 66 2.77 17.23 -15.50
N GLY A 67 3.98 17.58 -15.02
CA GLY A 67 4.20 18.82 -14.26
C GLY A 67 3.60 18.81 -12.84
N ASN A 68 3.28 17.62 -12.32
CA ASN A 68 2.68 17.43 -11.00
C ASN A 68 3.70 17.08 -9.89
N LEU A 69 5.02 17.14 -10.22
CA LEU A 69 6.05 16.92 -9.21
C LEU A 69 6.02 18.06 -8.18
N PRO A 70 5.70 17.81 -6.90
CA PRO A 70 5.62 18.88 -5.91
C PRO A 70 7.01 19.35 -5.47
N ASP A 71 7.09 20.62 -5.07
CA ASP A 71 8.27 21.21 -4.44
C ASP A 71 8.32 20.76 -2.97
N VAL A 72 9.06 19.70 -2.67
CA VAL A 72 9.18 19.11 -1.33
C VAL A 72 10.63 18.89 -0.92
N ASP A 73 10.88 18.90 0.41
CA ASP A 73 12.21 18.67 0.97
C ASP A 73 12.62 17.19 0.89
N PHE A 74 11.67 16.28 1.11
CA PHE A 74 11.94 14.84 1.18
C PHE A 74 10.83 13.99 0.57
N ILE A 75 11.26 12.88 -0.06
CA ILE A 75 10.40 11.74 -0.38
C ILE A 75 10.46 10.75 0.77
N CYS A 76 9.31 10.27 1.21
CA CYS A 76 9.15 9.41 2.37
C CYS A 76 8.25 8.22 2.05
N GLY A 77 8.47 7.10 2.71
CA GLY A 77 7.61 5.91 2.56
C GLY A 77 6.83 5.60 3.83
N VAL A 78 5.58 5.22 3.69
CA VAL A 78 4.82 4.66 4.80
C VAL A 78 5.39 3.26 5.11
N PRO A 79 5.91 3.02 6.33
CA PRO A 79 6.53 1.74 6.68
C PRO A 79 5.51 0.59 6.75
N ASP A 80 5.87 -0.62 6.26
CA ASP A 80 7.14 -0.95 5.59
C ASP A 80 6.96 -1.01 4.06
N SER A 81 5.77 -1.27 3.56
CA SER A 81 5.45 -1.56 2.16
C SER A 81 5.57 -0.35 1.23
N GLY A 82 5.33 0.87 1.73
CA GLY A 82 5.52 2.09 0.96
C GLY A 82 6.98 2.49 0.75
N VAL A 83 7.90 1.98 1.59
CA VAL A 83 9.32 2.39 1.56
C VAL A 83 10.02 2.10 0.24
N PRO A 84 9.98 0.90 -0.35
CA PRO A 84 10.65 0.65 -1.63
C PRO A 84 10.08 1.49 -2.78
N HIS A 85 8.77 1.74 -2.79
CA HIS A 85 8.14 2.65 -3.76
C HIS A 85 8.69 4.08 -3.62
N ALA A 86 8.81 4.58 -2.37
CA ALA A 86 9.39 5.89 -2.08
C ALA A 86 10.86 5.99 -2.48
N ILE A 87 11.65 4.94 -2.28
CA ILE A 87 13.05 4.88 -2.73
C ILE A 87 13.12 5.02 -4.25
N GLY A 88 12.31 4.28 -5.00
CA GLY A 88 12.24 4.39 -6.45
C GLY A 88 11.81 5.80 -6.91
N TYR A 89 10.82 6.37 -6.25
CA TYR A 89 10.36 7.73 -6.53
C TYR A 89 11.48 8.77 -6.28
N ALA A 90 12.20 8.67 -5.15
CA ALA A 90 13.33 9.55 -4.82
C ALA A 90 14.46 9.43 -5.84
N ASN A 91 14.85 8.19 -6.20
CA ASN A 91 15.89 7.95 -7.19
C ASN A 91 15.57 8.59 -8.54
N ARG A 92 14.32 8.56 -9.00
CA ARG A 92 13.92 9.10 -10.29
C ARG A 92 13.69 10.61 -10.27
N SER A 93 13.12 11.15 -9.19
CA SER A 93 12.85 12.59 -9.03
C SER A 93 14.09 13.40 -8.69
N GLY A 94 15.14 12.77 -8.12
CA GLY A 94 16.30 13.46 -7.59
C GLY A 94 16.09 14.14 -6.24
N ILE A 95 14.89 14.04 -5.66
CA ILE A 95 14.55 14.58 -4.32
C ILE A 95 15.03 13.56 -3.27
N PRO A 96 15.73 14.01 -2.20
CA PRO A 96 16.29 13.10 -1.20
C PRO A 96 15.23 12.24 -0.51
N PHE A 97 15.55 10.94 -0.30
CA PHE A 97 14.73 10.05 0.53
C PHE A 97 15.04 10.28 2.02
N ALA A 98 13.98 10.35 2.86
CA ALA A 98 14.11 10.41 4.30
C ALA A 98 13.11 9.49 5.01
N ARG A 99 13.40 9.16 6.26
CA ARG A 99 12.52 8.35 7.13
C ARG A 99 12.06 9.21 8.32
N PRO A 100 11.05 10.07 8.16
CA PRO A 100 10.59 10.98 9.19
C PRO A 100 9.87 10.28 10.34
N PHE A 101 9.50 9.01 10.18
CA PHE A 101 9.11 8.15 11.29
C PHE A 101 9.62 6.73 11.11
N ILE A 102 9.91 6.12 12.24
CA ILE A 102 10.41 4.75 12.32
C ILE A 102 9.30 3.89 12.90
N LYS A 103 9.05 2.75 12.28
CA LYS A 103 8.13 1.77 12.84
C LYS A 103 8.75 1.15 14.08
N TYR A 104 8.08 1.29 15.22
CA TYR A 104 8.49 0.60 16.43
C TYR A 104 8.07 -0.87 16.33
N THR A 105 9.04 -1.75 16.17
CA THR A 105 8.87 -3.20 16.22
C THR A 105 9.50 -3.74 17.50
N PRO A 106 8.82 -3.65 18.66
CA PRO A 106 9.32 -4.31 19.83
C PRO A 106 9.37 -5.82 19.59
N THR A 107 10.43 -6.47 20.06
CA THR A 107 10.61 -7.93 20.02
C THR A 107 9.63 -8.66 20.97
N TRP A 108 8.46 -8.08 21.21
CA TRP A 108 7.44 -8.68 22.04
C TRP A 108 6.71 -9.77 21.25
N PRO A 109 6.60 -10.98 21.79
CA PRO A 109 5.83 -12.06 21.15
C PRO A 109 4.40 -11.59 20.90
N ARG A 110 3.77 -12.07 19.83
CA ARG A 110 2.36 -11.78 19.48
C ARG A 110 1.36 -12.09 20.62
N SER A 111 1.75 -12.91 21.60
CA SER A 111 0.98 -13.23 22.82
C SER A 111 0.80 -12.05 23.78
N PHE A 112 1.54 -10.95 23.59
CA PHE A 112 1.42 -9.74 24.42
C PHE A 112 0.43 -8.71 23.81
N MET A 113 -0.74 -9.16 23.36
CA MET A 113 -1.83 -8.24 23.04
C MET A 113 -2.44 -7.75 24.35
N PRO A 114 -2.37 -6.43 24.66
CA PRO A 114 -2.95 -5.90 25.87
C PRO A 114 -4.44 -6.19 25.95
N GLN A 115 -4.92 -6.67 27.08
CA GLN A 115 -6.32 -7.04 27.27
C GLN A 115 -7.26 -5.82 27.32
N SER A 116 -6.75 -4.64 27.71
CA SER A 116 -7.55 -3.42 27.80
C SER A 116 -7.51 -2.57 26.54
N GLN A 117 -8.64 -1.96 26.16
CA GLN A 117 -8.75 -1.08 24.99
C GLN A 117 -7.84 0.16 25.09
N SER A 118 -7.67 0.72 26.30
CA SER A 118 -6.80 1.87 26.53
C SER A 118 -5.33 1.56 26.26
N MET A 119 -4.89 0.36 26.66
CA MET A 119 -3.53 -0.13 26.38
C MET A 119 -3.33 -0.41 24.88
N ARG A 120 -4.34 -1.00 24.22
CA ARG A 120 -4.31 -1.20 22.75
C ARG A 120 -4.17 0.11 22.00
N ASN A 121 -4.89 1.16 22.41
CA ASN A 121 -4.80 2.49 21.84
C ASN A 121 -3.42 3.14 22.08
N LYS A 122 -2.82 2.95 23.25
CA LYS A 122 -1.45 3.41 23.54
C LYS A 122 -0.42 2.69 22.67
N VAL A 123 -0.49 1.36 22.59
CA VAL A 123 0.39 0.55 21.73
C VAL A 123 0.21 0.89 20.25
N ALA A 124 -1.02 1.18 19.81
CA ALA A 124 -1.27 1.63 18.44
C ALA A 124 -0.61 3.00 18.15
N LYS A 125 -0.64 3.95 19.10
CA LYS A 125 0.05 5.24 18.98
C LYS A 125 1.57 5.13 19.03
N MET A 126 2.12 4.08 19.65
CA MET A 126 3.57 3.82 19.71
C MET A 126 4.13 3.15 18.46
N LYS A 127 3.30 2.83 17.48
CA LYS A 127 3.74 2.11 16.26
C LYS A 127 4.70 2.93 15.40
N LEU A 128 4.60 4.24 15.44
CA LEU A 128 5.42 5.15 14.65
C LEU A 128 6.10 6.15 15.60
N ILE A 129 7.44 6.17 15.57
CA ILE A 129 8.25 7.11 16.33
C ILE A 129 8.69 8.23 15.39
N PRO A 130 8.31 9.51 15.64
CA PRO A 130 8.71 10.62 14.79
C PRO A 130 10.18 10.99 14.98
N VAL A 131 10.81 11.37 13.87
CA VAL A 131 12.12 12.02 13.85
C VAL A 131 11.87 13.51 13.59
N HIS A 132 11.77 14.30 14.66
CA HIS A 132 11.31 15.69 14.60
C HIS A 132 12.09 16.55 13.60
N GLU A 133 13.42 16.40 13.54
CA GLU A 133 14.29 17.15 12.62
C GLU A 133 13.97 16.90 11.13
N LEU A 134 13.35 15.76 10.82
CA LEU A 134 12.91 15.41 9.47
C LEU A 134 11.45 15.77 9.18
N ILE A 135 10.72 16.31 10.17
CA ILE A 135 9.30 16.67 10.04
C ILE A 135 9.09 18.18 10.22
N GLU A 136 9.66 18.76 11.29
CA GLU A 136 9.37 20.13 11.69
C GLU A 136 9.77 21.13 10.60
N GLY A 137 8.81 21.93 10.14
CA GLY A 137 8.99 22.92 9.08
C GLY A 137 9.23 22.37 7.68
N LYS A 138 9.15 21.04 7.47
CA LYS A 138 9.44 20.38 6.20
C LYS A 138 8.20 20.19 5.35
N LYS A 139 8.40 20.23 4.04
CA LYS A 139 7.44 19.78 3.02
C LYS A 139 7.77 18.34 2.66
N LEU A 140 6.82 17.44 2.78
CA LEU A 140 7.04 16.01 2.67
C LEU A 140 6.13 15.38 1.61
N LEU A 141 6.67 14.50 0.77
CA LEU A 141 5.88 13.62 -0.07
C LEU A 141 5.98 12.19 0.46
N PHE A 142 4.86 11.64 0.88
CA PHE A 142 4.77 10.25 1.30
C PHE A 142 4.23 9.36 0.20
N VAL A 143 4.86 8.22 0.02
CA VAL A 143 4.37 7.14 -0.83
C VAL A 143 3.86 6.02 0.06
N ASP A 144 2.61 5.62 -0.15
CA ASP A 144 2.00 4.42 0.45
C ASP A 144 1.74 3.37 -0.63
N ASP A 145 1.63 2.12 -0.25
CA ASP A 145 1.36 1.04 -1.20
C ASP A 145 -0.06 1.11 -1.77
N SER A 146 -1.04 1.45 -0.95
CA SER A 146 -2.44 1.46 -1.33
C SER A 146 -3.32 2.29 -0.40
N ILE A 147 -4.44 2.77 -0.91
CA ILE A 147 -5.48 3.44 -0.14
C ILE A 147 -6.75 2.56 -0.18
N VAL A 148 -7.12 2.00 0.99
CA VAL A 148 -8.29 1.13 1.10
C VAL A 148 -9.48 1.88 1.71
N ARG A 149 -9.40 2.24 3.00
CA ARG A 149 -10.46 2.93 3.75
C ARG A 149 -10.20 4.41 4.00
N GLY A 150 -8.96 4.86 3.75
CA GLY A 150 -8.52 6.23 4.00
C GLY A 150 -8.26 6.58 5.47
N THR A 151 -8.63 5.74 6.42
CA THR A 151 -8.45 6.02 7.86
C THR A 151 -6.98 6.11 8.23
N GLN A 152 -6.17 5.15 7.81
CA GLN A 152 -4.73 5.14 8.09
C GLN A 152 -4.02 6.33 7.44
N LEU A 153 -4.41 6.67 6.21
CA LEU A 153 -3.89 7.83 5.50
C LEU A 153 -4.16 9.12 6.28
N ARG A 154 -5.40 9.33 6.72
CA ARG A 154 -5.78 10.50 7.51
C ARG A 154 -5.00 10.58 8.81
N GLU A 155 -4.93 9.48 9.57
CA GLU A 155 -4.18 9.42 10.83
C GLU A 155 -2.69 9.75 10.62
N THR A 156 -2.10 9.28 9.51
CA THR A 156 -0.71 9.58 9.15
C THR A 156 -0.51 11.06 8.86
N VAL A 157 -1.41 11.68 8.09
CA VAL A 157 -1.34 13.11 7.75
C VAL A 157 -1.56 13.97 9.00
N GLU A 158 -2.55 13.66 9.83
CA GLU A 158 -2.80 14.35 11.10
C GLU A 158 -1.57 14.25 12.03
N PHE A 159 -0.95 13.08 12.11
CA PHE A 159 0.26 12.86 12.90
C PHE A 159 1.43 13.73 12.42
N LEU A 160 1.64 13.85 11.11
CA LEU A 160 2.71 14.67 10.55
C LEU A 160 2.50 16.16 10.83
N TYR A 161 1.29 16.68 10.64
CA TYR A 161 0.98 18.08 10.98
C TYR A 161 1.09 18.34 12.48
N ALA A 162 0.66 17.41 13.33
CA ALA A 162 0.82 17.52 14.78
C ALA A 162 2.30 17.53 15.22
N ASN A 163 3.21 17.02 14.41
CA ASN A 163 4.66 17.07 14.62
C ASN A 163 5.36 18.21 13.84
N GLY A 164 4.60 19.18 13.32
CA GLY A 164 5.13 20.41 12.75
C GLY A 164 5.48 20.34 11.25
N ALA A 165 4.99 19.35 10.50
CA ALA A 165 5.14 19.34 9.04
C ALA A 165 4.51 20.62 8.44
N LYS A 166 5.20 21.23 7.48
CA LYS A 166 4.73 22.43 6.78
C LYS A 166 3.71 22.07 5.68
N GLU A 167 3.98 21.02 4.97
CA GLU A 167 3.17 20.56 3.85
C GLU A 167 3.31 19.04 3.69
N VAL A 168 2.23 18.35 3.37
CA VAL A 168 2.22 16.89 3.18
C VAL A 168 1.50 16.55 1.89
N HIS A 169 2.23 15.92 0.99
CA HIS A 169 1.72 15.31 -0.23
C HIS A 169 1.67 13.78 -0.07
N MET A 170 0.70 13.15 -0.73
CA MET A 170 0.57 11.69 -0.71
C MET A 170 0.53 11.15 -2.14
N ARG A 171 1.16 9.99 -2.34
CA ARG A 171 1.04 9.18 -3.55
C ARG A 171 0.72 7.74 -3.19
N SER A 172 -0.19 7.14 -3.92
CA SER A 172 -0.51 5.71 -3.79
C SER A 172 0.18 4.93 -4.89
N ALA A 173 0.89 3.86 -4.53
CA ALA A 173 1.62 3.02 -5.47
C ALA A 173 0.73 2.08 -6.29
N CYS A 174 -0.54 1.95 -5.92
CA CYS A 174 -1.53 1.26 -6.74
C CYS A 174 -2.78 2.14 -6.95
N PRO A 175 -3.57 1.86 -8.00
CA PRO A 175 -4.86 2.50 -8.20
C PRO A 175 -5.81 2.31 -7.01
N PRO A 176 -6.85 3.15 -6.86
CA PRO A 176 -7.84 2.99 -5.81
C PRO A 176 -8.47 1.59 -5.82
N ILE A 177 -8.62 1.00 -4.63
CA ILE A 177 -9.24 -0.32 -4.50
C ILE A 177 -10.76 -0.18 -4.61
N MET A 178 -11.32 -0.69 -5.70
CA MET A 178 -12.73 -0.56 -6.05
C MET A 178 -13.59 -1.72 -5.54
N TYR A 179 -12.98 -2.86 -5.23
CA TYR A 179 -13.70 -4.08 -4.83
C TYR A 179 -13.05 -4.74 -3.62
N GLY A 180 -13.85 -5.29 -2.72
CA GLY A 180 -13.37 -6.09 -1.59
C GLY A 180 -12.72 -7.39 -2.05
N CYS A 181 -11.65 -7.79 -1.41
CA CYS A 181 -10.94 -9.04 -1.69
C CYS A 181 -11.44 -10.18 -0.79
N LYS A 182 -11.75 -11.34 -1.37
CA LYS A 182 -12.16 -12.53 -0.61
C LYS A 182 -11.01 -13.14 0.21
N TYR A 183 -9.77 -12.89 -0.21
CA TYR A 183 -8.57 -13.52 0.34
C TYR A 183 -7.84 -12.63 1.36
N LEU A 184 -7.94 -11.31 1.24
CA LEU A 184 -7.25 -10.35 2.09
C LEU A 184 -8.19 -9.75 3.14
N ASN A 185 -7.97 -10.09 4.40
CA ASN A 185 -8.86 -9.72 5.51
C ASN A 185 -9.05 -8.19 5.67
N PHE A 186 -8.03 -7.39 5.40
CA PHE A 186 -8.09 -5.94 5.56
C PHE A 186 -8.99 -5.25 4.52
N SER A 187 -9.19 -5.86 3.36
CA SER A 187 -10.11 -5.37 2.32
C SER A 187 -11.46 -6.09 2.32
N ARG A 188 -11.70 -7.04 3.25
CA ARG A 188 -13.05 -7.53 3.52
C ARG A 188 -13.88 -6.39 4.07
N SER A 189 -14.93 -6.04 3.37
CA SER A 189 -15.91 -5.07 3.82
C SER A 189 -17.25 -5.75 4.03
N THR A 190 -17.98 -5.33 5.05
CA THR A 190 -19.38 -5.68 5.24
C THR A 190 -20.28 -4.85 4.33
N SER A 191 -19.76 -3.69 3.91
CA SER A 191 -20.38 -2.78 2.93
C SER A 191 -19.32 -2.35 1.92
N GLU A 192 -19.69 -2.22 0.65
CA GLU A 192 -18.80 -1.70 -0.39
C GLU A 192 -18.39 -0.24 -0.13
N LEU A 193 -19.20 0.53 0.59
CA LEU A 193 -18.91 1.90 1.04
C LEU A 193 -17.82 1.97 2.14
N ASP A 194 -17.34 0.85 2.66
CA ASP A 194 -16.14 0.82 3.51
C ASP A 194 -14.88 1.16 2.71
N LEU A 195 -14.89 0.93 1.38
CA LEU A 195 -13.83 1.34 0.47
C LEU A 195 -13.95 2.83 0.17
N ILE A 196 -12.88 3.59 0.40
CA ILE A 196 -12.91 5.05 0.23
C ILE A 196 -13.28 5.46 -1.20
N ALA A 197 -12.76 4.76 -2.20
CA ALA A 197 -13.07 5.04 -3.60
C ALA A 197 -14.57 4.92 -3.89
N ARG A 198 -15.20 3.84 -3.39
CA ARG A 198 -16.64 3.61 -3.56
C ARG A 198 -17.48 4.66 -2.83
N ARG A 199 -17.05 5.09 -1.65
CA ARG A 199 -17.70 6.15 -0.89
C ARG A 199 -17.63 7.49 -1.60
N ILE A 200 -16.47 7.85 -2.15
CA ILE A 200 -16.29 9.10 -2.90
C ILE A 200 -17.14 9.08 -4.18
N ILE A 201 -17.17 7.97 -4.92
CA ILE A 201 -18.05 7.83 -6.09
C ILE A 201 -19.52 8.01 -5.69
N HIS A 202 -19.93 7.41 -4.56
CA HIS A 202 -21.29 7.57 -4.05
C HIS A 202 -21.59 9.02 -3.62
N GLU A 203 -20.63 9.74 -3.07
CA GLU A 203 -20.77 11.16 -2.72
C GLU A 203 -20.95 12.06 -3.96
N PHE A 204 -20.31 11.73 -5.08
CA PHE A 204 -20.43 12.49 -6.32
C PHE A 204 -21.65 12.11 -7.17
N GLU A 205 -21.98 10.83 -7.27
CA GLU A 205 -22.95 10.28 -8.20
C GLU A 205 -24.23 9.76 -7.52
N GLY A 206 -24.28 9.75 -6.17
CA GLY A 206 -25.38 9.17 -5.40
C GLY A 206 -25.51 7.65 -5.59
N GLU A 207 -26.72 7.15 -5.51
CA GLU A 207 -27.04 5.72 -5.70
C GLU A 207 -26.68 5.21 -7.10
N ASP A 208 -26.63 6.09 -8.10
CA ASP A 208 -26.25 5.75 -9.46
C ASP A 208 -24.74 5.48 -9.63
N GLY A 209 -23.91 5.83 -8.66
CA GLY A 209 -22.45 5.66 -8.68
C GLY A 209 -22.00 4.24 -9.00
N VAL A 210 -22.80 3.24 -8.64
CA VAL A 210 -22.51 1.81 -8.94
C VAL A 210 -22.41 1.57 -10.45
N LYS A 211 -23.16 2.31 -11.26
CA LYS A 211 -23.18 2.17 -12.73
C LYS A 211 -21.89 2.66 -13.37
N TYR A 212 -21.19 3.60 -12.73
CA TYR A 212 -20.01 4.30 -13.26
C TYR A 212 -18.67 3.76 -12.77
N ILE A 213 -18.65 2.71 -11.93
CA ILE A 213 -17.43 2.16 -11.33
C ILE A 213 -16.40 1.77 -12.39
N ASN A 214 -16.84 1.17 -13.50
CA ASN A 214 -15.94 0.79 -14.58
C ASN A 214 -15.35 1.99 -15.30
N GLU A 215 -16.10 3.09 -15.41
CA GLU A 215 -15.62 4.34 -15.99
C GLU A 215 -14.55 4.97 -15.08
N TYR A 216 -14.78 5.03 -13.77
CA TYR A 216 -13.80 5.48 -12.78
C TYR A 216 -12.55 4.60 -12.70
N SER A 217 -12.61 3.38 -13.21
CA SER A 217 -11.46 2.46 -13.26
C SER A 217 -10.68 2.55 -14.58
N ASP A 218 -11.17 3.29 -15.57
CA ASP A 218 -10.57 3.44 -16.89
C ASP A 218 -10.08 4.87 -17.09
N THR A 219 -8.76 5.06 -17.07
CA THR A 219 -8.09 6.36 -17.25
C THR A 219 -8.32 7.02 -18.63
N ASN A 220 -8.98 6.32 -19.56
CA ASN A 220 -9.35 6.88 -20.87
C ASN A 220 -10.75 7.50 -20.89
N THR A 221 -11.48 7.46 -19.79
CA THR A 221 -12.82 8.08 -19.65
C THR A 221 -12.72 9.43 -18.95
N GLU A 222 -13.76 10.26 -19.07
CA GLU A 222 -13.83 11.55 -18.37
C GLU A 222 -13.88 11.41 -16.84
N ARG A 223 -14.30 10.23 -16.33
CA ARG A 223 -14.39 9.94 -14.90
C ARG A 223 -13.16 9.24 -14.32
N GLY A 224 -12.31 8.66 -15.16
CA GLY A 224 -11.12 7.87 -14.77
C GLY A 224 -9.80 8.63 -14.69
#